data_706ec99775279bbc852166a7af57c2d1
#
_entry.id   706ec99775279bbc852166a7af57c2d1
#
_cell.length_a   1.000
_cell.length_b   1.000
_cell.length_c   1.000
_cell.angle_alpha   90.00
_cell.angle_beta   90.00
_cell.angle_gamma   90.00
#
_symmetry.space_group_name_H-M   'P 1'
#
loop_
_entity.id
_entity.type
_entity.pdbx_description
1 polymer ?
#
loop_
_entity_poly.entity_id
_entity_poly.type
_entity_poly.pdbx_seq_one_letter_code
_entity_poly.pdbx_strand_id
1 'polypeptide(L)'
;MNNIDVALICKALGDPNRLEIVKMLADEEKCGCRILEKFEITQPTLSHHMKTLVESGLVNDRKEGKWHYYSVNKDTMTAFCIFIRTLCKESTGRCRTEPARQGSEGV
;
A
#
# COMPACT_ATOMS: atom_id res chain seq x y z
N MET A 1 -9.81 -12.79 -1.73
CA MET A 1 -8.37 -12.49 -1.99
C MET A 1 -7.56 -13.71 -1.56
N ASN A 2 -6.69 -14.17 -2.42
CA ASN A 2 -5.91 -15.35 -2.09
C ASN A 2 -4.52 -14.98 -1.60
N ASN A 3 -3.76 -16.01 -1.19
CA ASN A 3 -2.44 -15.76 -0.60
C ASN A 3 -1.47 -15.11 -1.59
N ILE A 4 -1.59 -15.44 -2.86
CA ILE A 4 -0.68 -14.87 -3.86
C ILE A 4 -0.94 -13.38 -4.00
N ASP A 5 -2.21 -13.00 -4.08
CA ASP A 5 -2.57 -11.58 -4.18
C ASP A 5 -2.08 -10.81 -2.96
N VAL A 6 -2.30 -11.38 -1.78
CA VAL A 6 -1.89 -10.73 -0.55
C VAL A 6 -0.38 -10.58 -0.48
N ALA A 7 0.35 -11.61 -0.91
CA ALA A 7 1.81 -11.55 -0.89
C ALA A 7 2.34 -10.45 -1.82
N LEU A 8 1.69 -10.26 -2.97
CA LEU A 8 2.09 -9.20 -3.89
C LEU A 8 1.89 -7.83 -3.27
N ILE A 9 0.77 -7.64 -2.57
CA ILE A 9 0.51 -6.39 -1.90
C ILE A 9 1.53 -6.16 -0.79
N CYS A 10 1.81 -7.18 0.00
CA CYS A 10 2.79 -7.06 1.07
C CYS A 10 4.17 -6.70 0.52
N LYS A 11 4.54 -7.32 -0.61
CA LYS A 11 5.80 -7.00 -1.23
C LYS A 11 5.84 -5.56 -1.71
N ALA A 12 4.74 -5.10 -2.30
CA ALA A 12 4.66 -3.72 -2.76
C ALA A 12 4.78 -2.74 -1.61
N LEU A 13 4.19 -3.06 -0.47
CA LEU A 13 4.23 -2.19 0.69
C LEU A 13 5.52 -2.33 1.49
N GLY A 14 6.39 -3.26 1.11
CA GLY A 14 7.60 -3.54 1.86
C GLY A 14 8.74 -2.59 1.59
N ASP A 15 8.44 -1.38 1.18
CA ASP A 15 9.44 -0.35 0.90
C ASP A 15 8.98 0.96 1.53
N PRO A 16 9.85 1.67 2.26
CA PRO A 16 9.41 2.91 2.94
C PRO A 16 8.85 3.96 2.00
N ASN A 17 9.43 4.12 0.82
CA ASN A 17 8.93 5.10 -0.13
C ASN A 17 7.56 4.70 -0.64
N ARG A 18 7.36 3.42 -0.93
CA ARG A 18 6.06 2.97 -1.41
C ARG A 18 4.99 3.09 -0.33
N LEU A 19 5.34 2.80 0.92
CA LEU A 19 4.39 3.02 2.01
C LEU A 19 3.98 4.47 2.09
N GLU A 20 4.95 5.37 2.00
CA GLU A 20 4.64 6.79 2.06
C GLU A 20 3.77 7.24 0.89
N ILE A 21 4.02 6.70 -0.29
CA ILE A 21 3.20 7.01 -1.45
C ILE A 21 1.75 6.59 -1.22
N VAL A 22 1.54 5.38 -0.71
CA VAL A 22 0.17 4.93 -0.45
C VAL A 22 -0.50 5.80 0.58
N LYS A 23 0.23 6.23 1.61
CA LYS A 23 -0.33 7.15 2.60
C LYS A 23 -0.76 8.46 1.95
N MET A 24 0.04 8.97 1.02
CA MET A 24 -0.31 10.20 0.32
C MET A 24 -1.58 10.03 -0.51
N LEU A 25 -1.75 8.85 -1.11
CA LEU A 25 -2.89 8.59 -1.98
C LEU A 25 -4.15 8.20 -1.21
N ALA A 26 -4.03 7.97 0.09
CA ALA A 26 -5.18 7.52 0.88
C ALA A 26 -6.31 8.54 0.88
N ASP A 27 -5.96 9.82 0.80
CA ASP A 27 -6.96 10.88 0.84
C ASP A 27 -7.56 11.18 -0.53
N GLU A 28 -6.72 11.24 -1.54
CA GLU A 28 -7.18 11.66 -2.85
C GLU A 28 -6.20 11.26 -3.93
N GLU A 29 -6.70 11.25 -5.14
CA GLU A 29 -5.88 11.00 -6.33
C GLU A 29 -4.81 12.05 -6.46
N LYS A 30 -3.62 11.64 -6.93
CA LYS A 30 -2.52 12.58 -7.14
C LYS A 30 -1.82 12.30 -8.44
N CYS A 31 -1.39 13.37 -9.09
CA CYS A 31 -0.54 13.28 -10.27
C CYS A 31 0.84 12.76 -9.87
N GLY A 32 1.45 11.99 -10.76
CA GLY A 32 2.81 11.51 -10.50
C GLY A 32 3.78 12.62 -10.20
N CYS A 33 3.61 13.77 -10.84
CA CYS A 33 4.50 14.89 -10.60
C CYS A 33 4.39 15.42 -9.17
N ARG A 34 3.18 15.39 -8.60
CA ARG A 34 3.00 15.81 -7.21
C ARG A 34 3.66 14.82 -6.25
N ILE A 35 3.59 13.56 -6.59
CA ILE A 35 4.25 12.55 -5.77
C ILE A 35 5.75 12.75 -5.82
N LEU A 36 6.30 12.97 -7.02
CA LEU A 36 7.73 13.12 -7.18
C LEU A 36 8.29 14.28 -6.36
N GLU A 37 7.49 15.35 -6.22
CA GLU A 37 7.93 16.53 -5.48
C GLU A 37 8.23 16.23 -4.02
N LYS A 38 7.64 15.15 -3.48
CA LYS A 38 7.77 14.83 -2.07
C LYS A 38 8.97 13.95 -1.75
N PHE A 39 9.69 13.52 -2.76
CA PHE A 39 10.79 12.57 -2.54
C PHE A 39 12.05 13.08 -3.23
N GLU A 40 13.19 12.65 -2.69
CA GLU A 40 14.47 12.94 -3.33
C GLU A 40 14.90 11.72 -4.13
N ILE A 41 14.10 11.39 -5.12
CA ILE A 41 14.37 10.27 -6.01
C ILE A 41 14.18 10.72 -7.43
N THR A 42 14.76 9.97 -8.36
CA THR A 42 14.62 10.30 -9.76
C THR A 42 13.27 9.85 -10.28
N GLN A 43 12.88 10.39 -11.43
CA GLN A 43 11.63 9.99 -12.04
C GLN A 43 11.61 8.51 -12.41
N PRO A 44 12.68 7.92 -12.97
CA PRO A 44 12.66 6.47 -13.23
C PRO A 44 12.46 5.66 -11.97
N THR A 45 13.04 6.07 -10.85
CA THR A 45 12.85 5.37 -9.59
C THR A 45 11.41 5.44 -9.15
N LEU A 46 10.79 6.63 -9.25
CA LEU A 46 9.39 6.76 -8.92
C LEU A 46 8.53 5.89 -9.83
N SER A 47 8.82 5.92 -11.13
CA SER A 47 8.06 5.11 -12.08
C SER A 47 8.10 3.64 -11.71
N HIS A 48 9.26 3.16 -11.26
CA HIS A 48 9.40 1.78 -10.83
C HIS A 48 8.51 1.50 -9.61
N HIS A 49 8.54 2.40 -8.63
CA HIS A 49 7.70 2.25 -7.44
C HIS A 49 6.22 2.21 -7.81
N MET A 50 5.80 3.13 -8.69
CA MET A 50 4.41 3.18 -9.08
C MET A 50 4.00 1.95 -9.86
N LYS A 51 4.88 1.44 -10.72
CA LYS A 51 4.59 0.21 -11.46
C LYS A 51 4.37 -0.96 -10.50
N THR A 52 5.23 -1.07 -9.50
CA THR A 52 5.10 -2.14 -8.51
C THR A 52 3.77 -2.05 -7.77
N LEU A 53 3.39 -0.84 -7.37
CA LEU A 53 2.13 -0.63 -6.66
C LEU A 53 0.92 -0.93 -7.54
N VAL A 54 0.98 -0.51 -8.80
CA VAL A 54 -0.13 -0.76 -9.73
C VAL A 54 -0.25 -2.25 -10.01
N GLU A 55 0.87 -2.94 -10.21
CA GLU A 55 0.83 -4.37 -10.50
C GLU A 55 0.33 -5.18 -9.32
N SER A 56 0.47 -4.66 -8.11
CA SER A 56 -0.05 -5.36 -6.94
C SER A 56 -1.58 -5.25 -6.83
N GLY A 57 -2.17 -4.35 -7.62
CA GLY A 57 -3.60 -4.11 -7.57
C GLY A 57 -4.01 -3.07 -6.55
N LEU A 58 -3.07 -2.56 -5.76
CA LEU A 58 -3.40 -1.64 -4.68
C LEU A 58 -3.60 -0.21 -5.16
N VAL A 59 -3.00 0.14 -6.28
CA VAL A 59 -3.05 1.50 -6.82
C VAL A 59 -3.57 1.47 -8.24
N ASN A 60 -4.45 2.41 -8.55
CA ASN A 60 -4.95 2.62 -9.91
C ASN A 60 -4.10 3.66 -10.61
N ASP A 61 -3.91 3.47 -11.90
CA ASP A 61 -3.20 4.40 -12.75
C ASP A 61 -4.16 4.89 -13.82
N ARG A 62 -4.55 6.16 -13.75
CA ARG A 62 -5.43 6.75 -14.74
C ARG A 62 -4.60 7.70 -15.60
N LYS A 63 -4.50 7.37 -16.87
CA LYS A 63 -3.71 8.18 -17.77
C LYS A 63 -4.59 9.21 -18.47
N GLU A 64 -4.10 10.43 -18.52
CA GLU A 64 -4.81 11.51 -19.18
C GLU A 64 -3.79 12.30 -19.99
N GLY A 65 -3.78 12.11 -21.30
CA GLY A 65 -2.73 12.65 -22.12
C GLY A 65 -1.40 12.04 -21.74
N LYS A 66 -0.45 12.88 -21.39
CA LYS A 66 0.87 12.41 -20.94
C LYS A 66 0.98 12.34 -19.42
N TRP A 67 -0.11 12.65 -18.72
CA TRP A 67 -0.08 12.69 -17.27
C TRP A 67 -0.67 11.40 -16.70
N HIS A 68 -0.09 10.95 -15.60
CA HIS A 68 -0.59 9.81 -14.86
C HIS A 68 -1.15 10.28 -13.54
N TYR A 69 -2.35 9.82 -13.20
CA TYR A 69 -2.98 10.13 -11.93
C TYR A 69 -3.19 8.83 -11.18
N TYR A 70 -2.71 8.80 -9.96
CA TYR A 70 -2.72 7.58 -9.15
C TYR A 70 -3.67 7.71 -7.98
N SER A 71 -4.34 6.62 -7.67
CA SER A 71 -5.26 6.59 -6.54
C SER A 71 -5.26 5.20 -5.93
N VAL A 72 -5.66 5.11 -4.68
CA VAL A 72 -5.77 3.81 -4.02
C VAL A 72 -7.01 3.09 -4.56
N ASN A 73 -6.83 1.82 -4.89
CA ASN A 73 -7.95 0.96 -5.26
C ASN A 73 -8.63 0.56 -3.96
N LYS A 74 -9.76 1.21 -3.66
CA LYS A 74 -10.39 1.02 -2.36
C LYS A 74 -10.94 -0.37 -2.17
N ASP A 75 -11.42 -0.99 -3.24
CA ASP A 75 -11.90 -2.37 -3.13
C ASP A 75 -10.78 -3.32 -2.77
N THR A 76 -9.64 -3.17 -3.43
CA THR A 76 -8.48 -4.00 -3.12
C THR A 76 -8.00 -3.75 -1.71
N MET A 77 -7.94 -2.49 -1.30
CA MET A 77 -7.50 -2.16 0.05
C MET A 77 -8.44 -2.76 1.09
N THR A 78 -9.75 -2.69 0.84
CA THR A 78 -10.72 -3.26 1.76
C THR A 78 -10.54 -4.77 1.87
N ALA A 79 -10.38 -5.46 0.73
CA ALA A 79 -10.19 -6.90 0.74
C ALA A 79 -8.90 -7.28 1.47
N PHE A 80 -7.86 -6.48 1.27
CA PHE A 80 -6.59 -6.71 1.94
C PHE A 80 -6.74 -6.57 3.46
N CYS A 81 -7.43 -5.53 3.89
CA CYS A 81 -7.66 -5.32 5.32
C CYS A 81 -8.45 -6.47 5.93
N ILE A 82 -9.48 -6.93 5.22
CA ILE A 82 -10.28 -8.04 5.71
C ILE A 82 -9.41 -9.30 5.85
N PHE A 83 -8.57 -9.56 4.86
CA PHE A 83 -7.68 -10.72 4.93
C PHE A 83 -6.74 -10.61 6.13
N ILE A 84 -6.13 -9.44 6.31
CA ILE A 84 -5.19 -9.27 7.43
C ILE A 84 -5.88 -9.48 8.76
N ARG A 85 -7.14 -9.04 8.87
CA ARG A 85 -7.89 -9.23 10.11
C ARG A 85 -8.07 -10.71 10.45
N THR A 86 -8.16 -11.57 9.44
CA THR A 86 -8.32 -13.00 9.71
C THR A 86 -7.10 -13.56 10.41
N LEU A 87 -5.96 -12.88 10.30
CA LEU A 87 -4.74 -13.36 10.94
C LEU A 87 -4.67 -13.00 12.41
N CYS A 88 -5.56 -12.13 12.88
CA CYS A 88 -5.58 -11.75 14.29
C CYS A 88 -6.13 -12.85 15.17
N LYS A 89 -7.09 -13.61 14.67
CA LYS A 89 -7.69 -14.72 15.41
C LYS A 89 -8.27 -14.27 16.75
N GLU A 90 -8.85 -13.09 16.77
CA GLU A 90 -9.52 -12.58 17.95
C GLU A 90 -10.95 -13.04 17.94
N SER A 91 -11.42 -13.54 19.07
CA SER A 91 -12.79 -13.98 19.16
C SER A 91 -13.76 -12.81 19.01
N THR A 92 -13.33 -11.60 19.36
CA THR A 92 -14.15 -10.42 19.21
C THR A 92 -14.09 -9.85 17.80
N GLY A 93 -13.16 -10.33 16.99
CA GLY A 93 -12.96 -9.80 15.67
C GLY A 93 -12.22 -8.48 15.62
N ARG A 94 -11.61 -8.09 16.71
CA ARG A 94 -10.90 -6.84 16.85
C ARG A 94 -9.41 -7.09 16.91
N CYS A 95 -8.67 -6.23 16.24
CA CYS A 95 -7.21 -6.29 16.37
C CYS A 95 -6.81 -5.69 17.70
N ARG A 96 -5.89 -6.37 18.37
CA ARG A 96 -5.35 -5.85 19.59
C ARG A 96 -4.28 -4.84 19.25
N THR A 97 -4.25 -3.79 19.98
CA THR A 97 -3.22 -2.78 19.81
C THR A 97 -2.32 -2.74 21.02
N GLU A 98 -2.10 -3.86 21.62
CA GLU A 98 -1.21 -3.97 22.75
C GLU A 98 0.16 -3.51 22.38
N PRO A 99 0.73 -2.69 23.19
CA PRO A 99 2.08 -2.31 22.88
C PRO A 99 2.93 -3.51 23.07
N ALA A 100 3.48 -3.83 22.69
CA ALA A 100 4.14 -4.77 22.82
C ALA A 100 4.68 -5.57 23.48
N ARG A 101 4.65 -5.97 23.72
CA ARG A 101 5.02 -6.75 24.18
C ARG A 101 5.91 -7.30 23.55
N GLN A 102 6.23 -6.93 23.31
CA GLN A 102 6.83 -7.18 22.89
C GLN A 102 7.42 -7.87 22.79
N GLY A 103 7.61 -7.94 22.85
CA GLY A 103 8.11 -8.55 22.75
C GLY A 103 8.50 -9.23 22.70
N SER A 104 8.72 -9.46 22.95
CA SER A 104 9.11 -10.02 22.99
C SER A 104 9.45 -10.84 23.05
N GLU A 105 9.66 -11.10 23.46
CA GLU A 105 10.00 -11.81 23.68
C GLU A 105 9.92 -12.82 23.30
N GLY A 106 10.11 -12.94 22.89
CA GLY A 106 10.09 -13.75 22.50
C GLY A 106 9.67 -14.42 21.85
N VAL A 107 9.58 -14.63 21.57
CA VAL A 107 9.24 -15.39 20.95
C VAL A 107 9.18 -15.81 20.50
#